data_5f5b2171a5596206e1ec62eedc912e8c
#
_entry.id   5f5b2171a5596206e1ec62eedc912e8c
#
_cell.length_a   1.000
_cell.length_b   1.000
_cell.length_c   1.000
_cell.angle_alpha   90.00
_cell.angle_beta   90.00
_cell.angle_gamma   90.00
#
_symmetry.space_group_name_H-M   'P 1'
#
loop_
_entity.id
_entity.type
_entity.pdbx_description
1 polymer ?
#
loop_
_entity_poly.entity_id
_entity_poly.type
_entity_poly.pdbx_seq_one_letter_code
_entity_poly.pdbx_strand_id
1 'polypeptide(L)'
;EKIKRLCVRFVMHLGRIAHLLVSIGICGALPMYGAQAQTVTGPPMVLKPSSLLLENLNGGIRKELPTYLQSNQISGQTDLQTVLEGQVVLRRGDILLKADQVDYDQVLDLAKARGNVYINHSGNSYQGPALDIQLDAFEGFFTQPEFFLNRNKMYGKAERIDFIDPGNSVMQKAEFTTCKRKPGPNWTPDWFFKGDKISFDSDHNLGNAEGASLRFKNVPVMPLPAIDFALNDERKSGLLPPTIGVDSVGGLELIQPYYWNLAPNRDMTFTPTYWSSRGMRLETEFRYLEAITPQPPFTGVMRFDYMAKDNLRDSQRWAFQTSHTGMPYPAFAGGNLGLTYNINRVSDDNFWKDFTSSNSLGVTRLLSNDMNVTWGKGFFTSNIAVQKWQTLQDLASTSNYIAPPFDRAPQMNMKYSRANISGFDFMLDGQFSRFETVR
;
A
#
# COMPACT_ATOMS: atom_id res chain seq x y z
N GLU A 1 14.64 29.40 28.26
CA GLU A 1 15.23 30.34 27.25
C GLU A 1 15.21 29.72 25.85
N LYS A 2 14.44 30.26 24.98
CA LYS A 2 14.40 30.56 23.53
C LYS A 2 13.11 30.13 22.87
N ILE A 3 12.20 30.96 22.80
CA ILE A 3 11.52 31.70 21.70
C ILE A 3 11.91 31.22 20.30
N LYS A 4 10.83 30.85 19.50
CA LYS A 4 10.58 31.33 18.12
C LYS A 4 9.92 30.32 17.21
N ARG A 5 9.20 30.66 16.28
CA ARG A 5 8.65 31.85 15.57
C ARG A 5 7.41 31.38 14.82
N LEU A 6 6.32 32.09 14.98
CA LEU A 6 5.12 32.00 14.16
C LEU A 6 5.43 32.65 12.80
N CYS A 7 5.28 31.95 11.70
CA CYS A 7 5.23 32.52 10.36
C CYS A 7 3.83 32.44 9.82
N VAL A 8 3.11 33.55 9.90
CA VAL A 8 1.86 33.81 9.19
C VAL A 8 2.20 34.33 7.80
N ARG A 9 1.82 33.60 6.73
CA ARG A 9 1.85 34.13 5.38
C ARG A 9 0.48 34.67 5.01
N PHE A 10 0.38 35.99 4.95
CA PHE A 10 -0.70 36.69 4.26
C PHE A 10 -0.45 36.68 2.75
N VAL A 11 -1.38 36.21 1.96
CA VAL A 11 -1.38 36.39 0.51
C VAL A 11 -2.46 37.44 0.20
N MET A 12 -2.03 38.65 -0.11
CA MET A 12 -2.90 39.67 -0.69
C MET A 12 -2.92 39.52 -2.22
N HIS A 13 -4.11 39.33 -2.76
CA HIS A 13 -4.36 39.59 -4.20
C HIS A 13 -4.57 41.09 -4.40
N LEU A 14 -3.74 41.69 -5.25
CA LEU A 14 -4.06 42.99 -5.84
C LEU A 14 -4.06 42.86 -7.38
N GLY A 15 -5.16 43.30 -7.94
CA GLY A 15 -5.47 43.25 -9.33
C GLY A 15 -4.78 44.40 -10.15
N ARG A 16 -4.85 44.16 -11.41
CA ARG A 16 -4.49 44.92 -12.60
C ARG A 16 -4.55 46.45 -12.49
N ILE A 17 -3.54 47.15 -13.08
CA ILE A 17 -3.72 48.33 -13.93
C ILE A 17 -2.53 48.42 -14.92
N ALA A 18 -2.86 48.84 -16.15
CA ALA A 18 -2.06 48.86 -17.37
C ALA A 18 -1.35 50.19 -17.62
N HIS A 19 -0.46 50.12 -18.62
CA HIS A 19 0.10 51.17 -19.52
C HIS A 19 1.29 52.02 -19.04
N LEU A 20 2.40 52.07 -19.75
CA LEU A 20 2.75 52.94 -20.86
C LEU A 20 4.18 52.67 -21.38
N LEU A 21 4.33 52.75 -22.68
CA LEU A 21 5.54 52.70 -23.49
C LEU A 21 6.53 53.84 -23.22
N VAL A 22 7.84 53.58 -23.22
CA VAL A 22 8.85 54.48 -23.75
C VAL A 22 9.98 53.69 -24.39
N SER A 23 10.19 53.91 -25.67
CA SER A 23 11.29 53.40 -26.48
C SER A 23 12.51 54.30 -26.29
N ILE A 24 13.67 53.74 -25.97
CA ILE A 24 14.98 54.38 -26.26
C ILE A 24 15.93 53.29 -26.73
N GLY A 25 16.35 53.41 -28.00
CA GLY A 25 17.36 52.55 -28.58
C GLY A 25 18.77 52.95 -28.12
N ILE A 26 19.56 51.96 -27.76
CA ILE A 26 21.01 52.05 -27.71
C ILE A 26 21.59 50.80 -28.36
N CYS A 27 22.24 51.01 -29.51
CA CYS A 27 23.12 50.03 -30.13
C CYS A 27 24.33 49.78 -29.22
N GLY A 28 24.46 48.58 -28.68
CA GLY A 28 25.64 48.14 -27.97
C GLY A 28 25.99 46.69 -28.38
N ALA A 29 27.19 46.53 -28.90
CA ALA A 29 27.75 45.24 -29.35
C ALA A 29 27.61 44.14 -28.30
N LEU A 30 26.95 43.07 -28.69
CA LEU A 30 26.86 41.83 -27.89
C LEU A 30 28.13 40.99 -28.08
N PRO A 31 28.86 40.63 -27.03
CA PRO A 31 29.86 39.57 -27.12
C PRO A 31 29.16 38.25 -27.40
N MET A 32 29.59 37.52 -28.42
CA MET A 32 29.21 36.11 -28.61
C MET A 32 29.69 35.30 -27.43
N TYR A 33 28.80 35.01 -26.51
CA TYR A 33 29.03 33.94 -25.57
C TYR A 33 28.80 32.61 -26.29
N GLY A 34 29.87 31.86 -26.49
CA GLY A 34 29.81 30.49 -26.95
C GLY A 34 28.93 29.69 -25.99
N ALA A 35 27.92 29.03 -26.52
CA ALA A 35 27.10 28.09 -25.77
C ALA A 35 28.00 26.95 -25.34
N GLN A 36 28.52 27.00 -24.13
CA GLN A 36 29.10 25.82 -23.47
C GLN A 36 27.95 24.89 -23.18
N ALA A 37 27.96 23.73 -23.82
CA ALA A 37 27.10 22.62 -23.47
C ALA A 37 27.37 22.28 -22.00
N GLN A 38 26.42 22.62 -21.11
CA GLN A 38 26.46 22.18 -19.74
C GLN A 38 26.32 20.67 -19.77
N THR A 39 27.39 19.97 -19.44
CA THR A 39 27.33 18.56 -19.11
C THR A 39 26.43 18.41 -17.89
N VAL A 40 25.24 17.91 -18.11
CA VAL A 40 24.29 17.59 -17.03
C VAL A 40 24.92 16.43 -16.23
N THR A 41 25.58 16.77 -15.14
CA THR A 41 26.13 15.81 -14.16
C THR A 41 25.05 15.36 -13.15
N GLY A 42 23.83 15.12 -13.61
CA GLY A 42 22.78 14.49 -12.84
C GLY A 42 22.83 12.97 -13.01
N PRO A 43 22.32 12.19 -12.05
CA PRO A 43 22.13 10.76 -12.26
C PRO A 43 21.30 10.55 -13.52
N PRO A 44 21.59 9.52 -14.35
CA PRO A 44 20.86 9.28 -15.58
C PRO A 44 19.37 9.21 -15.28
N MET A 45 18.57 10.00 -16.04
CA MET A 45 17.12 9.94 -15.93
C MET A 45 16.66 8.56 -16.37
N VAL A 46 16.24 7.75 -15.40
CA VAL A 46 15.62 6.45 -15.65
C VAL A 46 14.13 6.68 -15.83
N LEU A 47 13.59 6.29 -16.98
CA LEU A 47 12.15 6.29 -17.21
C LEU A 47 11.48 5.43 -16.14
N LYS A 48 10.52 6.01 -15.42
CA LYS A 48 9.74 5.22 -14.46
C LYS A 48 8.89 4.22 -15.24
N PRO A 49 8.95 2.91 -14.90
CA PRO A 49 8.05 1.93 -15.49
C PRO A 49 6.61 2.33 -15.19
N SER A 50 5.78 2.37 -16.23
CA SER A 50 4.35 2.67 -16.12
C SER A 50 3.57 1.49 -16.68
N SER A 51 2.48 1.12 -16.02
CA SER A 51 1.56 0.09 -16.53
C SER A 51 0.95 0.46 -17.90
N LEU A 52 0.91 1.76 -18.23
CA LEU A 52 0.47 2.28 -19.53
C LEU A 52 1.47 2.03 -20.66
N LEU A 53 2.73 1.68 -20.34
CA LEU A 53 3.78 1.35 -21.31
C LEU A 53 3.93 -0.17 -21.51
N LEU A 54 3.11 -0.98 -20.86
CA LEU A 54 3.06 -2.42 -21.05
C LEU A 54 2.24 -2.73 -22.30
N GLU A 55 2.89 -3.17 -23.36
CA GLU A 55 2.22 -3.79 -24.51
C GLU A 55 1.68 -5.14 -24.04
N ASN A 56 0.38 -5.23 -23.81
CA ASN A 56 -0.28 -6.48 -23.47
C ASN A 56 -1.05 -6.94 -24.72
N LEU A 57 -0.42 -7.80 -25.50
CA LEU A 57 -1.00 -8.34 -26.72
C LEU A 57 -1.70 -9.66 -26.43
N ASN A 58 -2.97 -9.79 -26.84
CA ASN A 58 -3.67 -11.07 -26.80
C ASN A 58 -2.99 -12.08 -27.72
N GLY A 59 -2.90 -13.37 -27.33
CA GLY A 59 -2.21 -14.42 -28.08
C GLY A 59 -2.63 -14.52 -29.56
N GLY A 60 -3.95 -14.33 -29.86
CA GLY A 60 -4.45 -14.33 -31.23
C GLY A 60 -3.84 -13.22 -32.11
N ILE A 61 -3.63 -12.04 -31.56
CA ILE A 61 -2.99 -10.92 -32.29
C ILE A 61 -1.49 -11.18 -32.46
N ARG A 62 -0.84 -11.80 -31.48
CA ARG A 62 0.60 -12.11 -31.52
C ARG A 62 0.95 -13.05 -32.65
N LYS A 63 0.07 -14.00 -32.98
CA LYS A 63 0.25 -14.97 -34.04
C LYS A 63 0.35 -14.33 -35.43
N GLU A 64 -0.34 -13.21 -35.64
CA GLU A 64 -0.34 -12.48 -36.91
C GLU A 64 0.87 -11.53 -37.07
N LEU A 65 1.62 -11.30 -35.98
CA LEU A 65 2.77 -10.37 -36.01
C LEU A 65 4.02 -11.07 -36.60
N PRO A 66 4.82 -10.33 -37.37
CA PRO A 66 6.07 -10.85 -37.93
C PRO A 66 7.07 -11.15 -36.81
N THR A 67 7.80 -12.24 -36.98
CA THR A 67 8.97 -12.60 -36.16
C THR A 67 10.23 -11.98 -36.74
N TYR A 68 10.88 -11.11 -35.98
CA TYR A 68 12.17 -10.52 -36.37
C TYR A 68 13.30 -11.35 -35.76
N LEU A 69 14.22 -11.81 -36.60
CA LEU A 69 15.38 -12.64 -36.25
C LEU A 69 16.66 -11.87 -36.58
N GLN A 70 17.60 -11.85 -35.65
CA GLN A 70 18.93 -11.28 -35.84
C GLN A 70 19.95 -12.20 -35.16
N SER A 71 21.05 -12.53 -35.85
CA SER A 71 22.16 -13.29 -35.30
C SER A 71 23.41 -13.10 -36.16
N ASN A 72 24.53 -13.58 -35.70
CA ASN A 72 25.78 -13.58 -36.51
C ASN A 72 25.71 -14.57 -37.65
N GLN A 73 25.08 -15.73 -37.44
CA GLN A 73 24.89 -16.77 -38.43
C GLN A 73 23.45 -17.29 -38.38
N ILE A 74 22.82 -17.45 -39.55
CA ILE A 74 21.51 -18.02 -39.74
C ILE A 74 21.62 -19.16 -40.75
N SER A 75 21.12 -20.33 -40.36
CA SER A 75 21.04 -21.51 -41.20
C SER A 75 19.70 -22.20 -41.01
N GLY A 76 19.31 -23.04 -41.95
CA GLY A 76 18.06 -23.80 -41.86
C GLY A 76 17.29 -23.83 -43.17
N GLN A 77 16.04 -24.25 -43.07
CA GLN A 77 15.11 -24.36 -44.20
C GLN A 77 13.93 -23.38 -43.96
N THR A 78 13.68 -22.51 -44.94
CA THR A 78 12.59 -21.53 -44.88
C THR A 78 11.25 -22.22 -44.57
N ASP A 79 10.46 -21.61 -43.69
CA ASP A 79 9.13 -22.05 -43.24
C ASP A 79 9.12 -23.38 -42.47
N LEU A 80 10.27 -23.95 -42.12
CA LEU A 80 10.39 -25.19 -41.33
C LEU A 80 11.20 -24.95 -40.05
N GLN A 81 12.48 -24.82 -40.18
CA GLN A 81 13.41 -24.71 -39.04
C GLN A 81 14.53 -23.72 -39.34
N THR A 82 14.79 -22.85 -38.37
CA THR A 82 15.85 -21.86 -38.43
C THR A 82 16.78 -22.01 -37.24
N VAL A 83 18.06 -22.21 -37.48
CA VAL A 83 19.10 -22.21 -36.45
C VAL A 83 19.83 -20.88 -36.49
N LEU A 84 19.88 -20.23 -35.37
CA LEU A 84 20.47 -18.90 -35.16
C LEU A 84 21.64 -19.05 -34.19
N GLU A 85 22.82 -18.57 -34.57
CA GLU A 85 24.03 -18.67 -33.75
C GLU A 85 24.71 -17.31 -33.60
N GLY A 86 25.19 -17.01 -32.39
CA GLY A 86 25.95 -15.83 -32.02
C GLY A 86 25.08 -14.57 -31.87
N GLN A 87 24.98 -14.07 -30.66
CA GLN A 87 24.25 -12.85 -30.29
C GLN A 87 22.80 -12.80 -30.83
N VAL A 88 22.09 -13.91 -30.67
CA VAL A 88 20.74 -14.05 -31.20
C VAL A 88 19.78 -13.08 -30.52
N VAL A 89 18.98 -12.41 -31.34
CA VAL A 89 17.83 -11.62 -30.92
C VAL A 89 16.62 -12.05 -31.72
N LEU A 90 15.60 -12.56 -31.04
CA LEU A 90 14.29 -12.87 -31.60
C LEU A 90 13.26 -11.94 -30.97
N ARG A 91 12.47 -11.30 -31.80
CA ARG A 91 11.39 -10.42 -31.35
C ARG A 91 10.09 -10.73 -32.07
N ARG A 92 9.01 -10.95 -31.30
CA ARG A 92 7.63 -11.04 -31.79
C ARG A 92 6.71 -10.33 -30.82
N GLY A 93 6.12 -9.23 -31.27
CA GLY A 93 5.24 -8.42 -30.44
C GLY A 93 5.92 -7.98 -29.14
N ASP A 94 5.33 -8.40 -28.03
CA ASP A 94 5.76 -8.12 -26.65
C ASP A 94 6.84 -9.09 -26.11
N ILE A 95 7.23 -10.08 -26.93
CA ILE A 95 8.30 -11.04 -26.57
C ILE A 95 9.62 -10.58 -27.16
N LEU A 96 10.64 -10.48 -26.30
CA LEU A 96 12.04 -10.30 -26.68
C LEU A 96 12.86 -11.44 -26.09
N LEU A 97 13.42 -12.29 -26.96
CA LEU A 97 14.32 -13.39 -26.60
C LEU A 97 15.74 -13.08 -27.10
N LYS A 98 16.72 -13.24 -26.22
CA LYS A 98 18.15 -13.16 -26.55
C LYS A 98 18.84 -14.42 -26.04
N ALA A 99 19.81 -14.91 -26.80
CA ALA A 99 20.60 -16.10 -26.42
C ALA A 99 21.90 -16.18 -27.26
N ASP A 100 22.77 -17.13 -26.92
CA ASP A 100 23.93 -17.42 -27.74
C ASP A 100 23.54 -18.27 -28.96
N GLN A 101 22.57 -19.18 -28.79
CA GLN A 101 22.00 -20.01 -29.84
C GLN A 101 20.50 -20.17 -29.67
N VAL A 102 19.75 -20.17 -30.78
CA VAL A 102 18.31 -20.45 -30.81
C VAL A 102 17.99 -21.37 -32.00
N ASP A 103 17.37 -22.50 -31.70
CA ASP A 103 16.74 -23.36 -32.69
C ASP A 103 15.24 -23.03 -32.72
N TYR A 104 14.77 -22.48 -33.82
CA TYR A 104 13.37 -22.07 -33.97
C TYR A 104 12.66 -22.95 -34.99
N ASP A 105 11.72 -23.76 -34.51
CA ASP A 105 10.79 -24.54 -35.33
C ASP A 105 9.56 -23.67 -35.63
N GLN A 106 9.40 -23.28 -36.89
CA GLN A 106 8.33 -22.38 -37.32
C GLN A 106 6.98 -23.07 -37.39
N VAL A 107 6.96 -24.40 -37.60
CA VAL A 107 5.71 -25.18 -37.68
C VAL A 107 5.10 -25.35 -36.29
N LEU A 108 5.94 -25.69 -35.33
CA LEU A 108 5.52 -25.86 -33.92
C LEU A 108 5.53 -24.54 -33.12
N ASP A 109 6.02 -23.46 -33.72
CA ASP A 109 6.28 -22.18 -33.09
C ASP A 109 7.16 -22.29 -31.82
N LEU A 110 8.10 -23.24 -31.83
CA LEU A 110 8.92 -23.63 -30.69
C LEU A 110 10.32 -23.05 -30.82
N ALA A 111 10.72 -22.21 -29.88
CA ALA A 111 12.06 -21.68 -29.73
C ALA A 111 12.81 -22.41 -28.62
N LYS A 112 13.95 -23.05 -28.97
CA LYS A 112 14.88 -23.67 -28.02
C LYS A 112 16.13 -22.81 -27.94
N ALA A 113 16.24 -22.05 -26.84
CA ALA A 113 17.34 -21.12 -26.60
C ALA A 113 18.37 -21.70 -25.63
N ARG A 114 19.65 -21.49 -25.92
CA ARG A 114 20.79 -21.98 -25.13
C ARG A 114 21.85 -20.90 -24.98
N GLY A 115 22.51 -20.87 -23.81
CA GLY A 115 23.60 -19.94 -23.49
C GLY A 115 23.10 -18.50 -23.29
N ASN A 116 23.36 -17.92 -22.13
CA ASN A 116 23.02 -16.55 -21.77
C ASN A 116 21.59 -16.13 -22.17
N VAL A 117 20.64 -17.05 -21.97
CA VAL A 117 19.26 -16.83 -22.39
C VAL A 117 18.62 -15.73 -21.55
N TYR A 118 18.05 -14.76 -22.22
CA TYR A 118 17.22 -13.68 -21.64
C TYR A 118 15.90 -13.60 -22.38
N ILE A 119 14.78 -13.68 -21.66
CA ILE A 119 13.46 -13.44 -22.25
C ILE A 119 12.74 -12.35 -21.47
N ASN A 120 12.11 -11.44 -22.18
CA ASN A 120 11.18 -10.46 -21.64
C ASN A 120 9.80 -10.69 -22.26
N HIS A 121 8.79 -10.76 -21.41
CA HIS A 121 7.39 -10.85 -21.81
C HIS A 121 6.53 -10.03 -20.87
N SER A 122 5.72 -9.12 -21.41
CA SER A 122 4.81 -8.24 -20.64
C SER A 122 5.52 -7.51 -19.49
N GLY A 123 6.78 -7.11 -19.68
CA GLY A 123 7.62 -6.42 -18.70
C GLY A 123 8.24 -7.32 -17.62
N ASN A 124 7.92 -8.61 -17.59
CA ASN A 124 8.61 -9.59 -16.78
C ASN A 124 9.87 -10.08 -17.52
N SER A 125 10.97 -10.25 -16.81
CA SER A 125 12.21 -10.73 -17.40
C SER A 125 12.74 -11.95 -16.69
N TYR A 126 13.29 -12.87 -17.48
CA TYR A 126 13.88 -14.11 -17.00
C TYR A 126 15.23 -14.29 -17.68
N GLN A 127 16.23 -14.75 -16.95
CA GLN A 127 17.58 -14.99 -17.45
C GLN A 127 18.13 -16.31 -16.90
N GLY A 128 18.79 -17.11 -17.76
CA GLY A 128 19.36 -18.40 -17.34
C GLY A 128 19.99 -19.13 -18.50
N PRO A 129 20.37 -20.42 -18.32
CA PRO A 129 21.17 -21.17 -19.32
C PRO A 129 20.35 -21.75 -20.46
N ALA A 130 19.08 -22.10 -20.26
CA ALA A 130 18.28 -22.82 -21.25
C ALA A 130 16.78 -22.55 -21.12
N LEU A 131 16.11 -22.30 -22.24
CA LEU A 131 14.69 -22.08 -22.38
C LEU A 131 14.15 -22.85 -23.58
N ASP A 132 13.08 -23.59 -23.41
CA ASP A 132 12.27 -24.18 -24.47
C ASP A 132 10.87 -23.63 -24.36
N ILE A 133 10.38 -22.88 -25.37
CA ILE A 133 9.10 -22.16 -25.29
C ILE A 133 8.40 -22.05 -26.64
N GLN A 134 7.11 -22.30 -26.66
CA GLN A 134 6.22 -21.91 -27.75
C GLN A 134 5.90 -20.41 -27.62
N LEU A 135 6.18 -19.63 -28.65
CA LEU A 135 6.10 -18.16 -28.55
C LEU A 135 4.67 -17.64 -28.49
N ASP A 136 3.73 -18.22 -29.25
CA ASP A 136 2.34 -17.78 -29.25
C ASP A 136 1.60 -18.15 -27.96
N ALA A 137 1.68 -19.42 -27.58
CA ALA A 137 1.04 -19.93 -26.38
C ALA A 137 1.76 -19.48 -25.10
N PHE A 138 3.02 -19.04 -25.21
CA PHE A 138 3.94 -18.79 -24.09
C PHE A 138 3.99 -20.00 -23.14
N GLU A 139 4.06 -21.20 -23.73
CA GLU A 139 4.06 -22.48 -23.03
C GLU A 139 5.42 -23.16 -23.17
N GLY A 140 5.97 -23.69 -22.08
CA GLY A 140 7.27 -24.31 -22.09
C GLY A 140 7.96 -24.25 -20.74
N PHE A 141 9.30 -24.34 -20.72
CA PHE A 141 10.04 -24.31 -19.47
C PHE A 141 11.37 -23.58 -19.56
N PHE A 142 11.78 -23.01 -18.44
CA PHE A 142 13.09 -22.36 -18.26
C PHE A 142 13.87 -23.06 -17.15
N THR A 143 15.10 -23.42 -17.43
CA THR A 143 16.01 -24.08 -16.48
C THR A 143 16.84 -23.06 -15.74
N GLN A 144 16.92 -23.18 -14.42
CA GLN A 144 17.68 -22.33 -13.50
C GLN A 144 17.57 -20.82 -13.79
N PRO A 145 16.36 -20.27 -13.95
CA PRO A 145 16.22 -18.86 -14.24
C PRO A 145 16.41 -17.99 -12.99
N GLU A 146 17.05 -16.83 -13.20
CA GLU A 146 16.85 -15.65 -12.39
C GLU A 146 15.69 -14.84 -13.02
N PHE A 147 14.78 -14.29 -12.20
CA PHE A 147 13.62 -13.57 -12.72
C PHE A 147 13.39 -12.24 -12.03
N PHE A 148 12.76 -11.34 -12.77
CA PHE A 148 12.20 -10.10 -12.26
C PHE A 148 10.76 -9.93 -12.75
N LEU A 149 9.81 -9.89 -11.82
CA LEU A 149 8.40 -9.66 -12.10
C LEU A 149 8.08 -8.19 -11.85
N ASN A 150 7.80 -7.47 -12.93
CA ASN A 150 7.68 -6.01 -12.91
C ASN A 150 6.49 -5.53 -12.07
N ARG A 151 5.38 -6.26 -12.10
CA ARG A 151 4.14 -5.87 -11.40
C ARG A 151 4.36 -5.73 -9.91
N ASN A 152 4.98 -6.72 -9.28
CA ASN A 152 5.20 -6.78 -7.83
C ASN A 152 6.62 -6.36 -7.42
N LYS A 153 7.46 -5.92 -8.39
CA LYS A 153 8.89 -5.62 -8.19
C LYS A 153 9.63 -6.77 -7.48
N MET A 154 9.26 -7.98 -7.81
CA MET A 154 9.75 -9.20 -7.21
C MET A 154 11.00 -9.69 -7.97
N TYR A 155 12.06 -9.98 -7.23
CA TYR A 155 13.29 -10.61 -7.75
C TYR A 155 13.40 -12.02 -7.20
N GLY A 156 13.86 -12.94 -8.02
CA GLY A 156 14.04 -14.29 -7.55
C GLY A 156 14.85 -15.17 -8.47
N LYS A 157 15.02 -16.41 -8.07
CA LYS A 157 15.60 -17.50 -8.83
C LYS A 157 14.82 -18.77 -8.56
N ALA A 158 14.85 -19.71 -9.51
CA ALA A 158 14.22 -21.00 -9.38
C ALA A 158 15.11 -22.09 -9.97
N GLU A 159 14.89 -23.34 -9.61
CA GLU A 159 15.52 -24.48 -10.29
C GLU A 159 14.91 -24.65 -11.69
N ARG A 160 13.60 -24.43 -11.80
CA ARG A 160 12.83 -24.51 -13.04
C ARG A 160 11.59 -23.64 -12.96
N ILE A 161 11.23 -23.02 -14.07
CA ILE A 161 9.92 -22.40 -14.28
C ILE A 161 9.23 -23.14 -15.43
N ASP A 162 8.04 -23.64 -15.20
CA ASP A 162 7.15 -24.18 -16.21
C ASP A 162 6.08 -23.11 -16.52
N PHE A 163 6.09 -22.58 -17.75
CA PHE A 163 5.06 -21.67 -18.26
C PHE A 163 3.94 -22.52 -18.83
N ILE A 164 2.73 -22.36 -18.31
CA ILE A 164 1.53 -23.07 -18.72
C ILE A 164 0.80 -22.28 -19.81
N ASP A 165 0.81 -20.95 -19.67
CA ASP A 165 0.27 -19.99 -20.59
C ASP A 165 0.80 -18.57 -20.24
N PRO A 166 0.40 -17.48 -20.95
CA PRO A 166 0.90 -16.12 -20.67
C PRO A 166 0.61 -15.60 -19.26
N GLY A 167 -0.41 -16.15 -18.57
CA GLY A 167 -0.83 -15.74 -17.24
C GLY A 167 -0.43 -16.71 -16.13
N ASN A 168 -0.16 -17.98 -16.48
CA ASN A 168 -0.02 -19.06 -15.52
C ASN A 168 1.37 -19.71 -15.59
N SER A 169 1.99 -19.89 -14.43
CA SER A 169 3.30 -20.54 -14.34
C SER A 169 3.51 -21.26 -13.02
N VAL A 170 4.38 -22.26 -13.03
CA VAL A 170 4.79 -23.00 -11.85
C VAL A 170 6.31 -22.91 -11.71
N MET A 171 6.78 -22.48 -10.56
CA MET A 171 8.19 -22.41 -10.20
C MET A 171 8.54 -23.51 -9.20
N GLN A 172 9.63 -24.22 -9.47
CA GLN A 172 10.12 -25.28 -8.60
C GLN A 172 11.36 -24.81 -7.85
N LYS A 173 11.39 -25.06 -6.54
CA LYS A 173 12.47 -24.64 -5.62
C LYS A 173 12.85 -23.18 -5.81
N ALA A 174 11.84 -22.32 -5.76
CA ALA A 174 12.02 -20.89 -6.00
C ALA A 174 12.36 -20.13 -4.71
N GLU A 175 13.17 -19.10 -4.89
CA GLU A 175 13.45 -18.09 -3.86
C GLU A 175 13.13 -16.72 -4.43
N PHE A 176 12.41 -15.88 -3.68
CA PHE A 176 12.06 -14.54 -4.12
C PHE A 176 11.98 -13.52 -2.99
N THR A 177 12.17 -12.25 -3.34
CA THR A 177 12.06 -11.10 -2.44
C THR A 177 11.50 -9.89 -3.17
N THR A 178 10.89 -8.96 -2.41
CA THR A 178 10.52 -7.62 -2.89
C THR A 178 11.44 -6.53 -2.33
N CYS A 179 12.55 -6.90 -1.66
CA CYS A 179 13.55 -5.94 -1.21
C CYS A 179 14.13 -5.17 -2.40
N LYS A 180 14.27 -3.85 -2.28
CA LYS A 180 14.94 -3.06 -3.32
C LYS A 180 16.38 -3.53 -3.50
N ARG A 181 16.74 -3.92 -4.72
CA ARG A 181 18.10 -4.32 -5.06
C ARG A 181 19.06 -3.14 -4.88
N LYS A 182 20.08 -3.30 -4.05
CA LYS A 182 21.16 -2.34 -3.90
C LYS A 182 22.25 -2.64 -4.95
N PRO A 183 22.92 -1.63 -5.51
CA PRO A 183 24.00 -1.86 -6.44
C PRO A 183 25.16 -2.58 -5.74
N GLY A 184 25.73 -3.60 -6.39
CA GLY A 184 26.87 -4.37 -5.91
C GLY A 184 26.76 -5.86 -6.30
N PRO A 185 27.90 -6.54 -6.57
CA PRO A 185 27.89 -7.93 -7.02
C PRO A 185 27.46 -8.93 -5.96
N ASN A 186 27.57 -8.57 -4.67
CA ASN A 186 27.29 -9.47 -3.54
C ASN A 186 26.03 -9.05 -2.77
N TRP A 187 25.08 -8.40 -3.44
CA TRP A 187 23.84 -8.03 -2.77
C TRP A 187 23.01 -9.26 -2.40
N THR A 188 22.71 -9.41 -1.13
CA THR A 188 21.74 -10.38 -0.60
C THR A 188 20.59 -9.63 0.03
N PRO A 189 19.34 -10.04 -0.22
CA PRO A 189 18.20 -9.41 0.43
C PRO A 189 18.20 -9.66 1.93
N ASP A 190 17.67 -8.72 2.71
CA ASP A 190 17.51 -8.90 4.15
C ASP A 190 16.54 -10.03 4.47
N TRP A 191 15.52 -10.22 3.63
CA TRP A 191 14.58 -11.33 3.73
C TRP A 191 14.21 -11.88 2.35
N PHE A 192 13.87 -13.13 2.29
CA PHE A 192 13.32 -13.79 1.11
C PHE A 192 12.42 -14.97 1.50
N PHE A 193 11.47 -15.25 0.61
CA PHE A 193 10.70 -16.49 0.66
C PHE A 193 11.42 -17.56 -0.14
N LYS A 194 11.41 -18.78 0.40
CA LYS A 194 11.82 -19.99 -0.30
C LYS A 194 10.65 -20.95 -0.29
N GLY A 195 10.31 -21.51 -1.45
CA GLY A 195 9.23 -22.49 -1.60
C GLY A 195 9.66 -23.67 -2.46
N ASP A 196 9.15 -24.84 -2.14
CA ASP A 196 9.39 -26.04 -2.96
C ASP A 196 8.64 -25.96 -4.28
N LYS A 197 7.42 -25.45 -4.25
CA LYS A 197 6.59 -25.18 -5.43
C LYS A 197 5.84 -23.89 -5.24
N ILE A 198 5.89 -23.01 -6.25
CA ILE A 198 5.16 -21.75 -6.27
C ILE A 198 4.40 -21.67 -7.58
N SER A 199 3.08 -21.58 -7.53
CA SER A 199 2.21 -21.43 -8.70
C SER A 199 1.62 -20.02 -8.75
N PHE A 200 1.54 -19.49 -9.97
CA PHE A 200 0.93 -18.21 -10.29
C PHE A 200 -0.24 -18.46 -11.23
N ASP A 201 -1.41 -17.99 -10.83
CA ASP A 201 -2.65 -18.00 -11.60
C ASP A 201 -3.13 -16.55 -11.72
N SER A 202 -2.80 -15.93 -12.85
CA SER A 202 -3.14 -14.52 -13.10
C SER A 202 -4.62 -14.31 -13.36
N ASP A 203 -5.31 -15.32 -13.89
CA ASP A 203 -6.73 -15.25 -14.21
C ASP A 203 -7.58 -15.16 -12.95
N HIS A 204 -7.21 -15.92 -11.94
CA HIS A 204 -7.86 -15.89 -10.61
C HIS A 204 -7.15 -14.96 -9.62
N ASN A 205 -6.12 -14.23 -10.06
CA ASN A 205 -5.30 -13.35 -9.21
C ASN A 205 -4.77 -14.07 -7.96
N LEU A 206 -4.27 -15.28 -8.14
CA LEU A 206 -3.87 -16.19 -7.08
C LEU A 206 -2.42 -16.64 -7.25
N GLY A 207 -1.59 -16.44 -6.23
CA GLY A 207 -0.35 -17.15 -6.02
C GLY A 207 -0.53 -18.17 -4.90
N ASN A 208 0.01 -19.36 -5.09
CA ASN A 208 0.08 -20.40 -4.07
C ASN A 208 1.53 -20.83 -3.88
N ALA A 209 2.00 -20.97 -2.64
CA ALA A 209 3.32 -21.50 -2.33
C ALA A 209 3.21 -22.66 -1.36
N GLU A 210 3.79 -23.80 -1.75
CA GLU A 210 3.86 -25.04 -0.98
C GLU A 210 5.28 -25.26 -0.45
N GLY A 211 5.42 -25.78 0.78
CA GLY A 211 6.71 -26.00 1.41
C GLY A 211 7.51 -24.71 1.59
N ALA A 212 6.79 -23.61 1.82
CA ALA A 212 7.42 -22.29 1.89
C ALA A 212 8.03 -22.03 3.27
N SER A 213 9.03 -21.15 3.29
CA SER A 213 9.62 -20.60 4.50
C SER A 213 10.04 -19.17 4.30
N LEU A 214 9.76 -18.33 5.28
CA LEU A 214 10.34 -16.99 5.35
C LEU A 214 11.75 -17.09 5.95
N ARG A 215 12.71 -16.49 5.27
CA ARG A 215 14.09 -16.42 5.71
C ARG A 215 14.55 -14.99 5.89
N PHE A 216 15.23 -14.73 6.99
CA PHE A 216 15.89 -13.46 7.28
C PHE A 216 17.39 -13.70 7.34
N LYS A 217 18.15 -12.98 6.49
CA LYS A 217 19.63 -13.20 6.35
C LYS A 217 20.00 -14.70 6.29
N ASN A 218 19.27 -15.45 5.47
CA ASN A 218 19.44 -16.88 5.25
C ASN A 218 19.02 -17.82 6.44
N VAL A 219 18.62 -17.26 7.58
CA VAL A 219 18.11 -18.04 8.70
C VAL A 219 16.60 -18.27 8.51
N PRO A 220 16.09 -19.51 8.55
CA PRO A 220 14.64 -19.76 8.51
C PRO A 220 14.00 -19.24 9.79
N VAL A 221 13.07 -18.29 9.63
CA VAL A 221 12.39 -17.61 10.75
C VAL A 221 11.01 -18.19 10.96
N MET A 222 10.31 -18.52 9.86
CA MET A 222 8.95 -19.03 9.92
C MET A 222 8.71 -20.06 8.81
N PRO A 223 8.33 -21.30 9.15
CA PRO A 223 7.82 -22.26 8.18
C PRO A 223 6.39 -21.90 7.80
N LEU A 224 6.08 -22.00 6.49
CA LEU A 224 4.78 -21.73 5.91
C LEU A 224 4.40 -22.94 5.05
N PRO A 225 3.70 -23.94 5.58
CA PRO A 225 3.47 -25.20 4.87
C PRO A 225 2.71 -25.00 3.55
N ALA A 226 1.74 -24.10 3.52
CA ALA A 226 1.07 -23.62 2.32
C ALA A 226 0.54 -22.22 2.56
N ILE A 227 0.71 -21.31 1.59
CA ILE A 227 0.14 -19.98 1.64
C ILE A 227 -0.42 -19.56 0.28
N ASP A 228 -1.56 -18.89 0.30
CA ASP A 228 -2.13 -18.20 -0.82
C ASP A 228 -1.87 -16.71 -0.71
N PHE A 229 -1.57 -16.04 -1.82
CA PHE A 229 -1.35 -14.60 -1.88
C PHE A 229 -1.92 -13.99 -3.17
N ALA A 230 -2.27 -12.70 -3.12
CA ALA A 230 -2.74 -11.98 -4.30
C ALA A 230 -1.58 -11.57 -5.21
N LEU A 231 -1.78 -11.65 -6.52
CA LEU A 231 -0.77 -11.26 -7.53
C LEU A 231 -0.86 -9.78 -7.91
N ASN A 232 -1.95 -9.11 -7.58
CA ASN A 232 -2.18 -7.70 -7.87
C ASN A 232 -2.64 -6.96 -6.60
N ASP A 233 -2.92 -5.66 -6.74
CA ASP A 233 -3.38 -4.80 -5.66
C ASP A 233 -4.88 -4.97 -5.33
N GLU A 234 -5.56 -5.96 -5.93
CA GLU A 234 -6.93 -6.28 -5.56
C GLU A 234 -7.00 -6.84 -4.14
N ARG A 235 -8.06 -6.44 -3.46
CA ARG A 235 -8.28 -6.84 -2.06
C ARG A 235 -8.64 -8.33 -2.01
N LYS A 236 -7.75 -9.13 -1.45
CA LYS A 236 -7.94 -10.58 -1.27
C LYS A 236 -7.64 -10.97 0.17
N SER A 237 -8.46 -11.87 0.71
CA SER A 237 -8.22 -12.43 2.03
C SER A 237 -6.95 -13.27 2.05
N GLY A 238 -6.16 -13.14 3.11
CA GLY A 238 -4.93 -13.90 3.26
C GLY A 238 -4.02 -13.37 4.38
N LEU A 239 -2.94 -14.10 4.61
CA LEU A 239 -1.89 -13.68 5.53
C LEU A 239 -1.15 -12.48 4.96
N LEU A 240 -0.97 -11.45 5.77
CA LEU A 240 -0.11 -10.32 5.45
C LEU A 240 1.34 -10.62 5.90
N PRO A 241 2.33 -9.89 5.36
CA PRO A 241 3.71 -10.09 5.78
C PRO A 241 3.89 -10.01 7.30
N PRO A 242 4.56 -10.99 7.92
CA PRO A 242 4.81 -10.96 9.35
C PRO A 242 5.83 -9.89 9.72
N THR A 243 5.75 -9.41 10.94
CA THR A 243 6.76 -8.55 11.53
C THR A 243 7.41 -9.26 12.70
N ILE A 244 8.74 -9.26 12.73
CA ILE A 244 9.52 -9.82 13.82
C ILE A 244 10.39 -8.70 14.37
N GLY A 245 10.32 -8.50 15.65
CA GLY A 245 11.04 -7.45 16.35
C GLY A 245 11.56 -7.90 17.71
N VAL A 246 12.31 -7.04 18.34
CA VAL A 246 12.74 -7.19 19.72
C VAL A 246 12.39 -5.89 20.45
N ASP A 247 11.52 -6.00 21.43
CA ASP A 247 11.16 -4.92 22.33
C ASP A 247 11.95 -5.04 23.64
N SER A 248 12.40 -3.93 24.18
CA SER A 248 13.24 -3.91 25.40
C SER A 248 12.51 -4.42 26.64
N VAL A 249 11.18 -4.36 26.65
CA VAL A 249 10.32 -4.77 27.78
C VAL A 249 9.56 -6.04 27.44
N GLY A 250 8.99 -6.12 26.22
CA GLY A 250 8.19 -7.25 25.73
C GLY A 250 9.02 -8.44 25.30
N GLY A 251 10.33 -8.26 25.03
CA GLY A 251 11.20 -9.31 24.52
C GLY A 251 11.05 -9.54 23.03
N LEU A 252 11.14 -10.80 22.58
CA LEU A 252 10.89 -11.16 21.19
C LEU A 252 9.42 -10.89 20.83
N GLU A 253 9.20 -10.15 19.77
CA GLU A 253 7.88 -9.82 19.23
C GLU A 253 7.67 -10.52 17.89
N LEU A 254 6.54 -11.19 17.74
CA LEU A 254 6.08 -11.77 16.49
C LEU A 254 4.66 -11.30 16.20
N ILE A 255 4.47 -10.63 15.09
CA ILE A 255 3.17 -10.13 14.62
C ILE A 255 2.84 -10.83 13.30
N GLN A 256 1.67 -11.48 13.20
CA GLN A 256 1.20 -12.16 12.01
C GLN A 256 -0.21 -11.70 11.64
N PRO A 257 -0.37 -10.63 10.84
CA PRO A 257 -1.71 -10.19 10.46
C PRO A 257 -2.36 -11.13 9.45
N TYR A 258 -3.69 -11.27 9.55
CA TYR A 258 -4.55 -11.91 8.57
C TYR A 258 -5.61 -10.90 8.12
N TYR A 259 -5.64 -10.59 6.84
CA TYR A 259 -6.62 -9.71 6.22
C TYR A 259 -7.80 -10.53 5.71
N TRP A 260 -9.03 -10.10 6.04
CA TRP A 260 -10.26 -10.73 5.59
C TRP A 260 -11.09 -9.73 4.77
N ASN A 261 -11.16 -9.95 3.46
CA ASN A 261 -12.00 -9.20 2.53
C ASN A 261 -13.45 -9.71 2.63
N LEU A 262 -14.27 -9.12 3.49
CA LEU A 262 -15.65 -9.54 3.73
C LEU A 262 -16.57 -9.21 2.56
N ALA A 263 -16.39 -8.00 1.99
CA ALA A 263 -17.17 -7.47 0.88
C ALA A 263 -16.39 -6.34 0.20
N PRO A 264 -16.79 -5.88 -1.01
CA PRO A 264 -16.12 -4.76 -1.67
C PRO A 264 -16.01 -3.49 -0.83
N ASN A 265 -16.91 -3.31 0.11
CA ASN A 265 -17.02 -2.14 0.99
C ASN A 265 -16.78 -2.43 2.48
N ARG A 266 -16.39 -3.66 2.84
CA ARG A 266 -16.13 -4.07 4.22
C ARG A 266 -14.94 -5.00 4.30
N ASP A 267 -14.10 -4.78 5.28
CA ASP A 267 -12.98 -5.68 5.57
C ASP A 267 -12.72 -5.81 7.07
N MET A 268 -11.94 -6.83 7.41
CA MET A 268 -11.48 -7.07 8.76
C MET A 268 -10.03 -7.54 8.74
N THR A 269 -9.26 -7.11 9.72
CA THR A 269 -7.89 -7.57 9.92
C THR A 269 -7.76 -8.12 11.33
N PHE A 270 -7.26 -9.33 11.45
CA PHE A 270 -6.87 -9.95 12.72
C PHE A 270 -5.36 -9.89 12.84
N THR A 271 -4.87 -9.35 13.93
CA THR A 271 -3.43 -9.19 14.16
C THR A 271 -3.02 -9.83 15.48
N PRO A 272 -2.84 -11.19 15.51
CA PRO A 272 -2.22 -11.82 16.66
C PRO A 272 -0.78 -11.34 16.80
N THR A 273 -0.42 -10.93 18.02
CA THR A 273 0.92 -10.49 18.39
C THR A 273 1.37 -11.30 19.62
N TYR A 274 2.53 -11.91 19.52
CA TYR A 274 3.15 -12.63 20.62
C TYR A 274 4.40 -11.90 21.10
N TRP A 275 4.47 -11.67 22.40
CA TRP A 275 5.68 -11.22 23.08
C TRP A 275 6.17 -12.30 24.05
N SER A 276 7.46 -12.59 24.01
CA SER A 276 8.04 -13.62 24.89
C SER A 276 7.88 -13.33 26.38
N SER A 277 7.85 -12.06 26.78
CA SER A 277 7.71 -11.64 28.19
C SER A 277 6.28 -11.31 28.61
N ARG A 278 5.40 -10.92 27.66
CA ARG A 278 4.02 -10.50 27.97
C ARG A 278 2.99 -11.58 27.66
N GLY A 279 3.17 -12.34 26.57
CA GLY A 279 2.21 -13.33 26.09
C GLY A 279 1.53 -12.92 24.79
N MET A 280 0.31 -13.43 24.57
CA MET A 280 -0.44 -13.27 23.32
C MET A 280 -1.47 -12.17 23.44
N ARG A 281 -1.51 -11.27 22.43
CA ARG A 281 -2.56 -10.26 22.20
C ARG A 281 -3.19 -10.50 20.84
N LEU A 282 -4.48 -10.29 20.74
CA LEU A 282 -5.22 -10.26 19.49
C LEU A 282 -5.79 -8.85 19.27
N GLU A 283 -5.36 -8.18 18.21
CA GLU A 283 -5.99 -6.97 17.70
C GLU A 283 -6.91 -7.34 16.55
N THR A 284 -8.11 -6.75 16.53
CA THR A 284 -9.08 -6.90 15.45
C THR A 284 -9.47 -5.51 14.96
N GLU A 285 -9.32 -5.25 13.66
CA GLU A 285 -9.80 -4.03 13.01
C GLU A 285 -10.89 -4.38 12.01
N PHE A 286 -12.07 -3.79 12.14
CA PHE A 286 -13.16 -3.87 11.17
C PHE A 286 -13.39 -2.49 10.55
N ARG A 287 -13.48 -2.42 9.21
CA ARG A 287 -13.74 -1.19 8.46
C ARG A 287 -14.92 -1.37 7.53
N TYR A 288 -15.70 -0.31 7.38
CA TYR A 288 -16.80 -0.28 6.43
C TYR A 288 -16.97 1.09 5.77
N LEU A 289 -17.43 1.06 4.52
CA LEU A 289 -17.84 2.20 3.72
C LEU A 289 -19.17 1.84 3.04
N GLU A 290 -20.27 2.42 3.51
CA GLU A 290 -21.60 2.13 2.99
C GLU A 290 -22.10 3.28 2.13
N ALA A 291 -22.63 2.95 0.95
CA ALA A 291 -23.25 3.90 0.04
C ALA A 291 -24.67 3.45 -0.26
N ILE A 292 -25.67 4.21 0.21
CA ILE A 292 -27.08 3.97 -0.06
C ILE A 292 -27.55 5.11 -0.96
N THR A 293 -27.52 4.86 -2.27
CA THR A 293 -27.95 5.87 -3.26
C THR A 293 -29.43 6.27 -3.07
N PRO A 294 -29.77 7.56 -3.09
CA PRO A 294 -28.97 8.75 -3.45
C PRO A 294 -28.24 9.42 -2.26
N GLN A 295 -28.14 8.77 -1.13
CA GLN A 295 -27.60 9.34 0.12
C GLN A 295 -26.07 9.43 0.09
N PRO A 296 -25.47 10.39 0.84
CA PRO A 296 -24.02 10.43 1.03
C PRO A 296 -23.51 9.13 1.69
N PRO A 297 -22.31 8.66 1.33
CA PRO A 297 -21.73 7.48 1.97
C PRO A 297 -21.44 7.76 3.45
N PHE A 298 -21.55 6.72 4.26
CA PHE A 298 -21.12 6.72 5.65
C PHE A 298 -20.03 5.66 5.87
N THR A 299 -19.10 5.96 6.77
CA THR A 299 -17.92 5.15 6.99
C THR A 299 -17.63 4.99 8.47
N GLY A 300 -16.96 3.91 8.81
CA GLY A 300 -16.49 3.71 10.17
C GLY A 300 -15.38 2.67 10.28
N VAL A 301 -14.69 2.76 11.40
CA VAL A 301 -13.63 1.83 11.81
C VAL A 301 -13.92 1.41 13.24
N MET A 302 -13.77 0.12 13.53
CA MET A 302 -13.86 -0.44 14.87
C MET A 302 -12.61 -1.27 15.12
N ARG A 303 -11.89 -0.99 16.22
CA ARG A 303 -10.72 -1.74 16.67
C ARG A 303 -10.98 -2.29 18.06
N PHE A 304 -10.61 -3.52 18.25
CA PHE A 304 -10.67 -4.18 19.56
C PHE A 304 -9.39 -4.97 19.79
N ASP A 305 -8.70 -4.63 20.87
CA ASP A 305 -7.50 -5.31 21.33
C ASP A 305 -7.85 -6.12 22.57
N TYR A 306 -7.36 -7.34 22.62
CA TYR A 306 -7.57 -8.21 23.76
C TYR A 306 -6.34 -9.02 24.09
N MET A 307 -5.98 -9.02 25.36
CA MET A 307 -4.92 -9.81 25.95
C MET A 307 -5.44 -10.47 27.22
N ALA A 308 -5.64 -11.78 27.16
CA ALA A 308 -6.25 -12.52 28.28
C ALA A 308 -5.40 -12.44 29.55
N LYS A 309 -4.08 -12.42 29.38
CA LYS A 309 -3.12 -12.25 30.47
C LYS A 309 -1.86 -11.55 29.95
N ASP A 310 -1.55 -10.40 30.51
CA ASP A 310 -0.24 -9.77 30.39
C ASP A 310 0.65 -10.27 31.54
N ASN A 311 1.63 -11.11 31.24
CA ASN A 311 2.50 -11.73 32.25
C ASN A 311 3.32 -10.69 33.06
N LEU A 312 3.57 -9.50 32.50
CA LEU A 312 4.28 -8.42 33.22
C LEU A 312 3.37 -7.63 34.16
N ARG A 313 2.04 -7.68 33.95
CA ARG A 313 1.07 -6.94 34.77
C ARG A 313 0.16 -7.89 35.57
N ASP A 314 0.23 -9.19 35.30
CA ASP A 314 -0.61 -10.24 35.88
C ASP A 314 -2.11 -9.91 35.79
N SER A 315 -2.53 -9.33 34.67
CA SER A 315 -3.90 -8.87 34.46
C SER A 315 -4.35 -9.04 33.02
N GLN A 316 -5.67 -9.15 32.86
CA GLN A 316 -6.33 -9.04 31.56
C GLN A 316 -6.29 -7.60 31.09
N ARG A 317 -6.01 -7.39 29.78
CA ARG A 317 -5.95 -6.07 29.20
C ARG A 317 -6.73 -6.00 27.90
N TRP A 318 -7.37 -4.86 27.66
CA TRP A 318 -8.10 -4.61 26.44
C TRP A 318 -8.11 -3.14 26.06
N ALA A 319 -8.29 -2.88 24.75
CA ALA A 319 -8.60 -1.56 24.23
C ALA A 319 -9.74 -1.66 23.23
N PHE A 320 -10.57 -0.62 23.21
CA PHE A 320 -11.65 -0.47 22.25
C PHE A 320 -11.59 0.93 21.65
N GLN A 321 -11.58 0.99 20.32
CA GLN A 321 -11.64 2.22 19.56
C GLN A 321 -12.68 2.08 18.46
N THR A 322 -13.55 3.07 18.30
CA THR A 322 -14.45 3.12 17.16
C THR A 322 -14.68 4.54 16.71
N SER A 323 -14.70 4.74 15.41
CA SER A 323 -15.07 6.01 14.79
C SER A 323 -16.08 5.78 13.68
N HIS A 324 -17.01 6.73 13.55
CA HIS A 324 -18.05 6.71 12.54
C HIS A 324 -18.34 8.11 12.04
N THR A 325 -18.62 8.24 10.75
CA THR A 325 -19.04 9.49 10.13
C THR A 325 -20.11 9.22 9.09
N GLY A 326 -21.23 9.94 9.15
CA GLY A 326 -22.33 9.86 8.20
C GLY A 326 -23.62 9.29 8.82
N MET A 327 -24.63 9.11 8.00
CA MET A 327 -25.94 8.61 8.40
C MET A 327 -26.58 7.83 7.27
N PRO A 328 -27.10 6.61 7.51
CA PRO A 328 -27.75 5.81 6.45
C PRO A 328 -28.99 6.50 5.88
N TYR A 329 -29.72 7.22 6.72
CA TYR A 329 -30.92 7.97 6.33
C TYR A 329 -30.82 9.39 6.88
N PRO A 330 -30.10 10.30 6.17
CA PRO A 330 -29.84 11.64 6.67
C PRO A 330 -31.06 12.56 6.64
N ALA A 331 -32.13 12.21 5.91
CA ALA A 331 -33.35 13.02 5.84
C ALA A 331 -34.22 12.81 7.09
N PHE A 332 -34.36 13.85 7.91
CA PHE A 332 -35.22 13.85 9.11
C PHE A 332 -35.95 15.18 9.25
N ALA A 333 -37.27 15.13 9.46
CA ALA A 333 -38.12 16.32 9.66
C ALA A 333 -37.94 17.40 8.56
N GLY A 334 -37.65 16.98 7.31
CA GLY A 334 -37.42 17.87 6.18
C GLY A 334 -36.05 18.60 6.21
N GLY A 335 -35.17 18.20 7.08
CA GLY A 335 -33.77 18.64 7.14
C GLY A 335 -32.78 17.48 7.00
N ASN A 336 -31.49 17.79 7.05
CA ASN A 336 -30.41 16.82 6.96
C ASN A 336 -29.87 16.50 8.36
N LEU A 337 -29.79 15.20 8.66
CA LEU A 337 -29.23 14.67 9.90
C LEU A 337 -27.83 14.10 9.62
N GLY A 338 -26.89 14.40 10.51
CA GLY A 338 -25.54 13.84 10.51
C GLY A 338 -25.20 13.23 11.86
N LEU A 339 -24.42 12.13 11.83
CA LEU A 339 -23.90 11.47 13.01
C LEU A 339 -22.38 11.33 12.87
N THR A 340 -21.66 11.74 13.91
CA THR A 340 -20.25 11.41 14.06
C THR A 340 -19.99 10.94 15.49
N TYR A 341 -19.18 9.90 15.64
CA TYR A 341 -18.68 9.51 16.95
C TYR A 341 -17.25 9.00 16.86
N ASN A 342 -16.54 9.18 17.98
CA ASN A 342 -15.20 8.65 18.21
C ASN A 342 -15.14 8.22 19.67
N ILE A 343 -15.01 6.92 19.90
CA ILE A 343 -15.02 6.32 21.24
C ILE A 343 -13.71 5.58 21.42
N ASN A 344 -12.99 5.90 22.50
CA ASN A 344 -11.69 5.36 22.84
C ASN A 344 -11.67 4.93 24.30
N ARG A 345 -11.48 3.63 24.55
CA ARG A 345 -11.45 3.07 25.91
C ARG A 345 -10.34 2.05 26.05
N VAL A 346 -9.70 2.06 27.18
CA VAL A 346 -8.69 1.05 27.53
C VAL A 346 -8.93 0.53 28.95
N SER A 347 -8.41 -0.67 29.22
CA SER A 347 -8.61 -1.39 30.47
C SER A 347 -7.96 -0.72 31.69
N ASP A 348 -6.83 -0.05 31.49
CA ASP A 348 -5.99 0.41 32.61
C ASP A 348 -5.16 1.65 32.25
N ASP A 349 -4.70 2.34 33.29
CA ASP A 349 -3.98 3.60 33.21
C ASP A 349 -2.54 3.46 32.66
N ASN A 350 -1.98 2.25 32.63
CA ASN A 350 -0.64 2.00 32.11
C ASN A 350 -0.63 1.54 30.66
N PHE A 351 -1.80 1.41 30.03
CA PHE A 351 -1.92 0.92 28.65
C PHE A 351 -1.05 1.73 27.67
N TRP A 352 -1.03 3.05 27.81
CA TRP A 352 -0.27 3.96 26.96
C TRP A 352 1.26 3.79 27.06
N LYS A 353 1.78 3.32 28.20
CA LYS A 353 3.22 3.08 28.38
C LYS A 353 3.67 1.78 27.76
N ASP A 354 2.80 0.78 27.80
CA ASP A 354 3.13 -0.60 27.51
C ASP A 354 2.95 -0.98 26.04
N PHE A 355 2.12 -0.24 25.30
CA PHE A 355 1.76 -0.54 23.91
C PHE A 355 1.97 0.68 22.99
N THR A 356 3.14 1.32 23.08
CA THR A 356 3.49 2.53 22.32
C THR A 356 3.64 2.30 20.82
N SER A 357 3.98 1.09 20.40
CA SER A 357 4.21 0.73 19.00
C SER A 357 2.97 0.29 18.26
N SER A 358 1.91 -0.05 18.96
CA SER A 358 0.68 -0.54 18.39
C SER A 358 -0.45 0.47 18.59
N ASN A 359 -0.93 1.00 17.49
CA ASN A 359 -2.09 1.89 17.39
C ASN A 359 -1.93 3.34 17.91
N SER A 360 -2.77 4.21 17.38
CA SER A 360 -2.86 5.61 17.75
C SER A 360 -3.21 5.87 19.23
N LEU A 361 -3.75 4.87 19.94
CA LEU A 361 -4.10 4.97 21.36
C LEU A 361 -2.90 4.87 22.30
N GLY A 362 -1.81 4.19 21.88
CA GLY A 362 -0.63 3.97 22.71
C GLY A 362 0.19 5.22 23.05
N VAL A 363 -0.11 6.37 22.45
CA VAL A 363 0.67 7.61 22.65
C VAL A 363 -0.09 8.65 23.46
N THR A 364 -1.40 8.47 23.65
CA THR A 364 -2.27 9.50 24.22
C THR A 364 -2.70 9.15 25.63
N ARG A 365 -2.46 10.06 26.58
CA ARG A 365 -2.89 9.91 27.98
C ARG A 365 -4.30 10.44 28.25
N LEU A 366 -4.88 11.18 27.30
CA LEU A 366 -6.24 11.70 27.34
C LEU A 366 -7.02 11.09 26.19
N LEU A 367 -7.90 10.16 26.50
CA LEU A 367 -8.76 9.51 25.51
C LEU A 367 -10.12 10.22 25.48
N SER A 368 -10.42 10.88 24.36
CA SER A 368 -11.74 11.48 24.16
C SER A 368 -12.76 10.43 23.71
N ASN A 369 -13.98 10.58 24.21
CA ASN A 369 -15.15 9.82 23.79
C ASN A 369 -16.18 10.84 23.37
N ASP A 370 -16.33 11.00 22.06
CA ASP A 370 -17.12 12.07 21.46
C ASP A 370 -18.27 11.48 20.64
N MET A 371 -19.46 12.01 20.78
CA MET A 371 -20.60 11.74 19.93
C MET A 371 -21.27 13.06 19.56
N ASN A 372 -21.54 13.27 18.29
CA ASN A 372 -22.14 14.48 17.79
C ASN A 372 -23.24 14.16 16.77
N VAL A 373 -24.45 14.66 17.01
CA VAL A 373 -25.59 14.60 16.10
C VAL A 373 -25.86 16.02 15.61
N THR A 374 -25.82 16.20 14.31
CA THR A 374 -26.11 17.48 13.65
C THR A 374 -27.42 17.40 12.89
N TRP A 375 -28.17 18.47 12.89
CA TRP A 375 -29.39 18.62 12.08
C TRP A 375 -29.44 20.00 11.47
N GLY A 376 -29.80 20.09 10.18
CA GLY A 376 -29.89 21.34 9.46
C GLY A 376 -31.07 21.38 8.51
N LYS A 377 -31.81 22.50 8.50
CA LYS A 377 -32.90 22.77 7.56
C LYS A 377 -32.96 24.26 7.20
N GLY A 378 -32.77 24.55 5.91
CA GLY A 378 -32.77 25.94 5.43
C GLY A 378 -31.72 26.78 6.16
N PHE A 379 -32.14 27.79 6.86
CA PHE A 379 -31.27 28.74 7.61
C PHE A 379 -30.96 28.30 9.04
N PHE A 380 -31.51 27.18 9.48
CA PHE A 380 -31.36 26.68 10.84
C PHE A 380 -30.43 25.47 10.89
N THR A 381 -29.47 25.47 11.80
CA THR A 381 -28.61 24.34 12.12
C THR A 381 -28.58 24.12 13.63
N SER A 382 -28.55 22.87 14.03
CA SER A 382 -28.36 22.49 15.43
C SER A 382 -27.41 21.31 15.54
N ASN A 383 -26.72 21.22 16.67
CA ASN A 383 -25.97 20.01 17.02
C ASN A 383 -26.15 19.70 18.51
N ILE A 384 -26.15 18.41 18.79
CA ILE A 384 -26.11 17.87 20.15
C ILE A 384 -24.85 17.02 20.24
N ALA A 385 -23.98 17.39 21.17
CA ALA A 385 -22.70 16.70 21.38
C ALA A 385 -22.62 16.19 22.83
N VAL A 386 -22.00 15.01 22.97
CA VAL A 386 -21.57 14.46 24.25
C VAL A 386 -20.08 14.19 24.14
N GLN A 387 -19.29 14.71 25.08
CA GLN A 387 -17.86 14.48 25.18
C GLN A 387 -17.51 14.00 26.59
N LYS A 388 -16.85 12.85 26.67
CA LYS A 388 -16.33 12.31 27.92
C LYS A 388 -14.86 11.96 27.77
N TRP A 389 -14.14 11.96 28.88
CA TRP A 389 -12.72 11.71 28.90
C TRP A 389 -12.35 10.48 29.73
N GLN A 390 -11.42 9.68 29.26
CA GLN A 390 -10.66 8.73 30.08
C GLN A 390 -9.23 9.27 30.19
N THR A 391 -8.82 9.62 31.41
CA THR A 391 -7.47 10.10 31.70
C THR A 391 -6.61 8.93 32.21
N LEU A 392 -5.53 8.64 31.49
CA LEU A 392 -4.61 7.56 31.83
C LEU A 392 -3.46 8.13 32.66
N GLN A 393 -3.45 7.81 33.94
CA GLN A 393 -2.40 8.29 34.82
C GLN A 393 -2.08 7.25 35.89
N ASP A 394 -0.78 7.10 36.12
CA ASP A 394 -0.26 6.27 37.18
C ASP A 394 -0.49 7.00 38.52
N LEU A 395 -1.47 6.57 39.27
CA LEU A 395 -1.85 7.17 40.55
C LEU A 395 -0.74 7.06 41.61
N ALA A 396 0.24 6.17 41.41
CA ALA A 396 1.41 6.05 42.29
C ALA A 396 2.46 7.14 42.06
N SER A 397 2.40 7.87 40.92
CA SER A 397 3.35 8.91 40.55
C SER A 397 2.70 10.29 40.64
N THR A 398 3.03 11.04 41.70
CA THR A 398 2.53 12.40 41.92
C THR A 398 3.16 13.44 40.99
N SER A 399 4.29 13.12 40.34
CA SER A 399 5.09 14.09 39.56
C SER A 399 4.51 14.43 38.19
N ASN A 400 3.56 13.66 37.65
CA ASN A 400 3.01 13.84 36.31
C ASN A 400 1.47 13.78 36.29
N TYR A 401 0.84 14.37 37.29
CA TYR A 401 -0.61 14.44 37.37
C TYR A 401 -1.20 15.27 36.22
N ILE A 402 -2.18 14.69 35.51
CA ILE A 402 -2.99 15.40 34.52
C ILE A 402 -4.36 15.62 35.10
N ALA A 403 -4.76 16.88 35.26
CA ALA A 403 -6.13 17.20 35.68
C ALA A 403 -7.11 16.71 34.59
N PRO A 404 -8.08 15.83 34.94
CA PRO A 404 -9.07 15.38 33.98
C PRO A 404 -9.83 16.59 33.41
N PRO A 405 -9.98 16.69 32.07
CA PRO A 405 -10.85 17.72 31.50
C PRO A 405 -12.31 17.52 31.95
N PHE A 406 -13.07 18.60 31.95
CA PHE A 406 -14.50 18.49 32.19
C PHE A 406 -15.21 17.73 31.06
N ASP A 407 -16.03 16.78 31.39
CA ASP A 407 -17.00 16.18 30.49
C ASP A 407 -18.05 17.20 30.10
N ARG A 408 -18.52 17.14 28.84
CA ARG A 408 -19.67 17.93 28.36
C ARG A 408 -20.78 16.95 27.99
N ALA A 409 -21.84 16.90 28.78
CA ALA A 409 -22.89 15.92 28.62
C ALA A 409 -24.27 16.41 29.07
N PRO A 410 -25.10 16.95 28.15
CA PRO A 410 -24.82 17.30 26.74
C PRO A 410 -24.29 18.72 26.53
N GLN A 411 -23.77 19.00 25.34
CA GLN A 411 -23.64 20.34 24.78
C GLN A 411 -24.58 20.45 23.59
N MET A 412 -25.41 21.49 23.58
CA MET A 412 -26.36 21.79 22.50
C MET A 412 -26.02 23.15 21.91
N ASN A 413 -25.90 23.24 20.60
CA ASN A 413 -25.73 24.49 19.87
C ASN A 413 -26.83 24.60 18.84
N MET A 414 -27.38 25.80 18.70
CA MET A 414 -28.41 26.14 17.73
C MET A 414 -28.00 27.43 17.03
N LYS A 415 -28.11 27.45 15.72
CA LYS A 415 -27.79 28.62 14.91
C LYS A 415 -28.86 28.85 13.86
N TYR A 416 -29.35 30.06 13.80
CA TYR A 416 -30.13 30.57 12.69
C TYR A 416 -29.33 31.68 12.02
N SER A 417 -29.13 31.57 10.72
CA SER A 417 -28.37 32.56 9.95
C SER A 417 -29.02 32.81 8.61
N ARG A 418 -29.51 34.03 8.41
CA ARG A 418 -30.15 34.45 7.15
C ARG A 418 -29.59 35.79 6.73
N ALA A 419 -28.93 35.81 5.55
CA ALA A 419 -28.39 37.01 4.96
C ALA A 419 -29.45 37.77 4.13
N ASN A 420 -29.25 39.07 4.01
CA ASN A 420 -30.00 39.99 3.14
C ASN A 420 -31.52 39.98 3.35
N ILE A 421 -31.95 40.08 4.59
CA ILE A 421 -33.36 40.37 4.90
C ILE A 421 -33.53 41.90 4.85
N SER A 422 -34.06 42.43 3.74
CA SER A 422 -34.24 43.87 3.52
C SER A 422 -32.95 44.69 3.74
N GLY A 423 -31.77 44.13 3.33
CA GLY A 423 -30.46 44.76 3.46
C GLY A 423 -29.73 44.45 4.80
N PHE A 424 -30.31 43.66 5.67
CA PHE A 424 -29.70 43.27 6.94
C PHE A 424 -29.38 41.77 6.97
N ASP A 425 -28.25 41.41 7.58
CA ASP A 425 -27.90 40.04 7.90
C ASP A 425 -28.34 39.74 9.35
N PHE A 426 -29.12 38.69 9.48
CA PHE A 426 -29.62 38.26 10.80
C PHE A 426 -28.95 36.95 11.20
N MET A 427 -28.37 36.94 12.41
CA MET A 427 -27.77 35.76 13.01
C MET A 427 -28.18 35.65 14.48
N LEU A 428 -28.64 34.45 14.84
CA LEU A 428 -28.97 34.10 16.23
C LEU A 428 -28.24 32.81 16.58
N ASP A 429 -27.39 32.86 17.60
CA ASP A 429 -26.68 31.73 18.15
C ASP A 429 -27.11 31.45 19.58
N GLY A 430 -27.37 30.18 19.89
CA GLY A 430 -27.69 29.71 21.24
C GLY A 430 -26.84 28.50 21.60
N GLN A 431 -26.29 28.51 22.82
CA GLN A 431 -25.53 27.39 23.34
C GLN A 431 -25.99 27.02 24.75
N PHE A 432 -26.16 25.73 24.98
CA PHE A 432 -26.33 25.13 26.30
C PHE A 432 -25.23 24.09 26.52
N SER A 433 -24.55 24.12 27.66
CA SER A 433 -23.51 23.13 28.00
C SER A 433 -23.64 22.73 29.48
N ARG A 434 -23.74 21.41 29.70
CA ARG A 434 -23.65 20.84 31.04
C ARG A 434 -22.24 20.24 31.21
N PHE A 435 -21.53 20.72 32.23
CA PHE A 435 -20.19 20.23 32.57
C PHE A 435 -20.30 19.25 33.74
N GLU A 436 -19.57 18.14 33.59
CA GLU A 436 -19.44 17.12 34.63
C GLU A 436 -17.96 16.86 34.88
N THR A 437 -17.57 16.51 36.09
CA THR A 437 -16.23 16.08 36.44
C THR A 437 -16.30 14.82 37.30
N VAL A 438 -15.49 13.83 36.98
CA VAL A 438 -15.24 12.69 37.86
C VAL A 438 -14.08 13.10 38.75
N ARG A 439 -14.31 13.31 40.02
CA ARG A 439 -13.28 13.59 41.03
C ARG A 439 -12.72 12.29 41.57
#